data_57d7b90e19208273de499abdad5d3764
#
_entry.id   57d7b90e19208273de499abdad5d3764
#
_cell.length_a   1.000
_cell.length_b   1.000
_cell.length_c   1.000
_cell.angle_alpha   90.00
_cell.angle_beta   90.00
_cell.angle_gamma   90.00
#
_symmetry.space_group_name_H-M   'P 1'
#
loop_
_entity.id
_entity.type
_entity.pdbx_description
1 polymer ?
#
loop_
_entity_poly.entity_id
_entity_poly.type
_entity_poly.pdbx_seq_one_letter_code
_entity_poly.pdbx_strand_id
1 'polypeptide(L)'
;MKSRLLWCDILRVIATIMVISIHTISVYQYTYIKPLQLLPYSIFGVLNSLNRMAVPAFFMLTGALTLKQTKKPITRKSYTYFIKNIIYRLVIPFIIFSLAVYLLTNQHHWSVTGFLALFLNYPGVQKHMWFMYVIIMIYFFIPFLGRFVQSLSRHELKLLICLIFIFSNILSELFILSKHYHKMVFNEVALPYIIAYTNLVLLGLYFMKYNISPGKRRLIYMLGIISLILLPIIQALTNNVDVAKDLITGRSVLPVFISSAGFIFIKYHFSKVKLSSCVTKVITRLSEISFYTYLIHVTIIDIFYTYLLNHNRLNTWTDQLIWTPTQIVVVFIVSSIIAYLFDKLYRYLTKKSSALITRHQPAKQLGNSS
;
A
#
# COMPACT_ATOMS: atom_id res chain seq x y z
N MET A 1 21.75 16.98 -6.05
CA MET A 1 20.80 16.05 -5.35
C MET A 1 19.40 16.66 -5.44
N LYS A 2 18.36 15.93 -5.92
CA LYS A 2 16.98 16.45 -5.87
C LYS A 2 16.60 16.59 -4.40
N SER A 3 16.07 17.74 -3.97
CA SER A 3 15.57 17.94 -2.63
C SER A 3 14.50 16.92 -2.30
N ARG A 4 14.65 16.25 -1.18
CA ARG A 4 13.67 15.28 -0.67
C ARG A 4 12.36 16.01 -0.34
N LEU A 5 11.25 15.46 -0.74
CA LEU A 5 9.93 16.06 -0.52
C LEU A 5 9.37 15.56 0.82
N LEU A 6 9.51 16.36 1.88
CA LEU A 6 9.10 15.99 3.24
C LEU A 6 7.62 15.57 3.34
N TRP A 7 6.72 16.25 2.60
CA TRP A 7 5.31 15.88 2.61
C TRP A 7 5.04 14.45 2.07
N CYS A 8 5.88 13.95 1.16
CA CYS A 8 5.79 12.56 0.71
C CYS A 8 6.18 11.57 1.82
N ASP A 9 7.18 11.94 2.64
CA ASP A 9 7.59 11.13 3.78
C ASP A 9 6.51 11.13 4.86
N ILE A 10 5.91 12.29 5.15
CA ILE A 10 4.75 12.44 6.06
C ILE A 10 3.59 11.55 5.59
N LEU A 11 3.21 11.66 4.31
CA LEU A 11 2.12 10.85 3.75
C LEU A 11 2.41 9.35 3.87
N ARG A 12 3.67 8.92 3.65
CA ARG A 12 4.05 7.52 3.76
C ARG A 12 3.96 7.00 5.19
N VAL A 13 4.39 7.78 6.18
CA VAL A 13 4.28 7.42 7.61
C VAL A 13 2.81 7.34 8.02
N ILE A 14 2.00 8.34 7.66
CA ILE A 14 0.54 8.33 7.93
C ILE A 14 -0.11 7.11 7.29
N ALA A 15 0.17 6.83 6.01
CA ALA A 15 -0.37 5.65 5.32
C ALA A 15 0.05 4.33 5.99
N THR A 16 1.27 4.25 6.53
CA THR A 16 1.73 3.06 7.28
C THR A 16 0.92 2.86 8.56
N ILE A 17 0.69 3.91 9.34
CA ILE A 17 -0.13 3.86 10.56
C ILE A 17 -1.56 3.47 10.18
N MET A 18 -2.12 4.06 9.13
CA MET A 18 -3.47 3.73 8.66
C MET A 18 -3.61 2.27 8.18
N VAL A 19 -2.58 1.68 7.54
CA VAL A 19 -2.60 0.25 7.18
C VAL A 19 -2.67 -0.63 8.42
N ILE A 20 -1.87 -0.34 9.44
CA ILE A 20 -1.92 -1.04 10.73
C ILE A 20 -3.32 -0.90 11.33
N SER A 21 -3.88 0.32 11.33
CA SER A 21 -5.23 0.60 11.83
C SER A 21 -6.31 -0.22 11.10
N ILE A 22 -6.24 -0.31 9.75
CA ILE A 22 -7.17 -1.13 8.96
C ILE A 22 -7.16 -2.59 9.44
N HIS A 23 -5.97 -3.18 9.58
CA HIS A 23 -5.87 -4.58 9.94
C HIS A 23 -6.28 -4.84 11.40
N THR A 24 -5.90 -3.95 12.33
CA THR A 24 -6.36 -4.03 13.73
C THR A 24 -7.87 -3.91 13.85
N ILE A 25 -8.47 -2.89 13.21
CA ILE A 25 -9.92 -2.61 13.30
C ILE A 25 -10.74 -3.70 12.58
N SER A 26 -10.26 -4.22 11.45
CA SER A 26 -10.97 -5.23 10.67
C SER A 26 -11.16 -6.54 11.44
N VAL A 27 -10.23 -6.93 12.31
CA VAL A 27 -10.37 -8.10 13.17
C VAL A 27 -11.63 -7.94 14.03
N TYR A 28 -11.80 -6.79 14.66
CA TYR A 28 -12.96 -6.51 15.51
C TYR A 28 -14.25 -6.33 14.70
N GLN A 29 -14.22 -5.52 13.65
CA GLN A 29 -15.40 -5.23 12.83
C GLN A 29 -16.08 -6.50 12.33
N TYR A 30 -15.30 -7.45 11.79
CA TYR A 30 -15.88 -8.65 11.19
C TYR A 30 -16.31 -9.70 12.20
N THR A 31 -15.93 -9.59 13.47
CA THR A 31 -16.47 -10.44 14.55
C THR A 31 -17.96 -10.19 14.78
N TYR A 32 -18.44 -8.96 14.53
CA TYR A 32 -19.83 -8.54 14.79
C TYR A 32 -20.78 -8.65 13.60
N ILE A 33 -20.35 -9.27 12.50
CA ILE A 33 -21.20 -9.40 11.32
C ILE A 33 -22.14 -10.62 11.38
N LYS A 34 -21.77 -11.65 12.15
CA LYS A 34 -22.59 -12.87 12.33
C LYS A 34 -22.54 -13.36 13.78
N PRO A 35 -23.62 -13.25 14.57
CA PRO A 35 -24.86 -12.53 14.28
C PRO A 35 -24.61 -11.01 14.16
N LEU A 36 -25.40 -10.32 13.33
CA LEU A 36 -25.21 -8.87 13.10
C LEU A 36 -25.48 -8.09 14.39
N GLN A 37 -24.42 -7.55 14.99
CA GLN A 37 -24.50 -6.57 16.05
C GLN A 37 -24.25 -5.18 15.45
N LEU A 38 -25.33 -4.52 15.03
CA LEU A 38 -25.27 -3.32 14.20
C LEU A 38 -24.44 -2.20 14.81
N LEU A 39 -24.55 -1.96 16.12
CA LEU A 39 -23.84 -0.86 16.78
C LEU A 39 -22.31 -1.04 16.74
N PRO A 40 -21.72 -2.13 17.29
CA PRO A 40 -20.27 -2.32 17.23
C PRO A 40 -19.76 -2.45 15.79
N TYR A 41 -20.50 -3.15 14.91
CA TYR A 41 -20.14 -3.26 13.50
C TYR A 41 -20.02 -1.90 12.82
N SER A 42 -20.98 -0.99 13.07
CA SER A 42 -21.00 0.36 12.49
C SER A 42 -19.89 1.24 13.06
N ILE A 43 -19.64 1.21 14.36
CA ILE A 43 -18.56 1.98 15.00
C ILE A 43 -17.21 1.58 14.41
N PHE A 44 -16.89 0.28 14.37
CA PHE A 44 -15.65 -0.20 13.76
C PHE A 44 -15.63 0.07 12.25
N GLY A 45 -16.77 0.06 11.56
CA GLY A 45 -16.92 0.43 10.16
C GLY A 45 -16.54 1.89 9.88
N VAL A 46 -16.99 2.83 10.72
CA VAL A 46 -16.58 4.25 10.63
C VAL A 46 -15.07 4.39 10.84
N LEU A 47 -14.52 3.79 11.90
CA LEU A 47 -13.09 3.82 12.18
C LEU A 47 -12.26 3.22 11.04
N ASN A 48 -12.75 2.14 10.45
CA ASN A 48 -12.11 1.49 9.31
C ASN A 48 -12.12 2.38 8.06
N SER A 49 -13.25 3.05 7.79
CA SER A 49 -13.42 3.94 6.64
C SER A 49 -12.47 5.13 6.65
N LEU A 50 -12.17 5.69 7.83
CA LEU A 50 -11.19 6.77 7.99
C LEU A 50 -9.79 6.39 7.52
N ASN A 51 -9.46 5.11 7.55
CA ASN A 51 -8.12 4.60 7.20
C ASN A 51 -8.02 4.13 5.74
N ARG A 52 -9.10 4.17 4.93
CA ARG A 52 -9.13 3.60 3.57
C ARG A 52 -8.27 4.33 2.53
N MET A 53 -7.75 5.50 2.84
CA MET A 53 -6.77 6.14 1.97
C MET A 53 -5.38 5.45 1.99
N ALA A 54 -5.10 4.59 2.95
CA ALA A 54 -3.76 4.07 3.22
C ALA A 54 -3.11 3.38 2.00
N VAL A 55 -3.73 2.32 1.49
CA VAL A 55 -3.20 1.54 0.37
C VAL A 55 -3.16 2.35 -0.93
N PRO A 56 -4.24 3.06 -1.33
CA PRO A 56 -4.18 3.95 -2.49
C PRO A 56 -3.08 5.01 -2.40
N ALA A 57 -2.81 5.55 -1.22
CA ALA A 57 -1.74 6.54 -1.03
C ALA A 57 -0.35 6.00 -1.41
N PHE A 58 -0.05 4.72 -1.14
CA PHE A 58 1.21 4.11 -1.56
C PHE A 58 1.32 3.99 -3.09
N PHE A 59 0.24 3.60 -3.78
CA PHE A 59 0.23 3.58 -5.25
C PHE A 59 0.36 4.99 -5.83
N MET A 60 -0.34 5.98 -5.27
CA MET A 60 -0.24 7.38 -5.70
C MET A 60 1.17 7.94 -5.47
N LEU A 61 1.80 7.66 -4.32
CA LEU A 61 3.20 8.03 -4.06
C LEU A 61 4.15 7.37 -5.05
N THR A 62 3.91 6.10 -5.41
CA THR A 62 4.72 5.41 -6.42
C THR A 62 4.67 6.19 -7.75
N GLY A 63 3.49 6.55 -8.24
CA GLY A 63 3.34 7.34 -9.46
C GLY A 63 3.99 8.71 -9.37
N ALA A 64 3.74 9.42 -8.26
CA ALA A 64 4.28 10.76 -8.01
C ALA A 64 5.82 10.81 -8.02
N LEU A 65 6.46 9.77 -7.49
CA LEU A 65 7.91 9.75 -7.30
C LEU A 65 8.68 9.08 -8.44
N THR A 66 8.09 8.07 -9.10
CA THR A 66 8.81 7.25 -10.09
C THR A 66 8.54 7.62 -11.54
N LEU A 67 7.29 7.90 -11.92
CA LEU A 67 6.94 8.15 -13.32
C LEU A 67 7.50 9.45 -13.91
N LYS A 68 7.89 10.40 -13.07
CA LYS A 68 8.47 11.68 -13.50
C LYS A 68 9.90 11.57 -14.07
N GLN A 69 10.57 10.43 -13.91
CA GLN A 69 12.02 10.31 -14.13
C GLN A 69 12.42 9.69 -15.48
N THR A 70 11.49 9.17 -16.27
CA THR A 70 11.76 8.28 -17.40
C THR A 70 11.78 8.99 -18.76
N LYS A 71 12.57 10.08 -18.90
CA LYS A 71 12.75 10.75 -20.21
C LYS A 71 13.76 10.07 -21.14
N LYS A 72 14.68 9.25 -20.59
CA LYS A 72 15.73 8.59 -21.37
C LYS A 72 15.21 7.33 -22.06
N PRO A 73 15.77 6.96 -23.23
CA PRO A 73 15.45 5.69 -23.87
C PRO A 73 15.70 4.51 -22.94
N ILE A 74 14.81 3.51 -23.02
CA ILE A 74 14.96 2.27 -22.25
C ILE A 74 15.93 1.37 -23.03
N THR A 75 17.15 1.26 -22.56
CA THR A 75 18.15 0.32 -23.09
C THR A 75 18.14 -0.95 -22.26
N ARG A 76 18.60 -2.07 -22.82
CA ARG A 76 18.75 -3.34 -22.09
C ARG A 76 19.55 -3.14 -20.79
N LYS A 77 20.67 -2.40 -20.85
CA LYS A 77 21.52 -2.10 -19.68
C LYS A 77 20.78 -1.32 -18.59
N SER A 78 20.05 -0.27 -18.98
CA SER A 78 19.30 0.58 -18.02
C SER A 78 18.13 -0.19 -17.38
N TYR A 79 17.43 -1.01 -18.16
CA TYR A 79 16.34 -1.84 -17.66
C TYR A 79 16.84 -2.93 -16.74
N THR A 80 17.90 -3.67 -17.11
CA THR A 80 18.50 -4.68 -16.22
C THR A 80 18.95 -4.08 -14.89
N TYR A 81 19.58 -2.90 -14.90
CA TYR A 81 19.97 -2.21 -13.68
C TYR A 81 18.72 -1.83 -12.83
N PHE A 82 17.67 -1.36 -13.47
CA PHE A 82 16.41 -1.03 -12.80
C PHE A 82 15.77 -2.26 -12.14
N ILE A 83 15.68 -3.37 -12.88
CA ILE A 83 15.15 -4.64 -12.36
C ILE A 83 15.98 -5.18 -11.19
N LYS A 84 17.30 -5.17 -11.30
CA LYS A 84 18.18 -5.54 -10.17
C LYS A 84 17.87 -4.73 -8.92
N ASN A 85 17.64 -3.42 -9.04
CA ASN A 85 17.26 -2.58 -7.91
C ASN A 85 15.91 -2.96 -7.31
N ILE A 86 14.90 -3.34 -8.14
CA ILE A 86 13.60 -3.83 -7.65
C ILE A 86 13.79 -5.14 -6.89
N ILE A 87 14.53 -6.08 -7.46
CA ILE A 87 14.80 -7.38 -6.82
C ILE A 87 15.44 -7.17 -5.45
N TYR A 88 16.52 -6.39 -5.36
CA TYR A 88 17.20 -6.16 -4.08
C TYR A 88 16.37 -5.36 -3.08
N ARG A 89 15.58 -4.38 -3.51
CA ARG A 89 14.87 -3.48 -2.58
C ARG A 89 13.48 -3.96 -2.18
N LEU A 90 12.82 -4.76 -3.03
CA LEU A 90 11.43 -5.19 -2.81
C LEU A 90 11.31 -6.71 -2.75
N VAL A 91 11.82 -7.44 -3.77
CA VAL A 91 11.57 -8.88 -3.91
C VAL A 91 12.29 -9.68 -2.83
N ILE A 92 13.59 -9.48 -2.65
CA ILE A 92 14.37 -10.23 -1.66
C ILE A 92 13.86 -9.99 -0.23
N PRO A 93 13.67 -8.76 0.25
CA PRO A 93 13.05 -8.54 1.57
C PRO A 93 11.66 -9.16 1.69
N PHE A 94 10.83 -9.09 0.64
CA PHE A 94 9.51 -9.72 0.63
C PHE A 94 9.60 -11.24 0.83
N ILE A 95 10.52 -11.92 0.14
CA ILE A 95 10.76 -13.37 0.32
C ILE A 95 11.23 -13.66 1.74
N ILE A 96 12.18 -12.88 2.27
CA ILE A 96 12.73 -13.09 3.62
C ILE A 96 11.63 -12.97 4.68
N PHE A 97 10.82 -11.91 4.62
CA PHE A 97 9.71 -11.73 5.57
C PHE A 97 8.63 -12.79 5.39
N SER A 98 8.28 -13.16 4.16
CA SER A 98 7.32 -14.24 3.90
C SER A 98 7.79 -15.57 4.47
N LEU A 99 9.07 -15.90 4.31
CA LEU A 99 9.65 -17.11 4.87
C LEU A 99 9.66 -17.06 6.41
N ALA A 100 10.07 -15.94 7.00
CA ALA A 100 10.06 -15.76 8.45
C ALA A 100 8.65 -15.94 9.03
N VAL A 101 7.64 -15.32 8.42
CA VAL A 101 6.24 -15.46 8.83
C VAL A 101 5.76 -16.90 8.66
N TYR A 102 6.08 -17.55 7.53
CA TYR A 102 5.73 -18.95 7.30
C TYR A 102 6.29 -19.87 8.38
N LEU A 103 7.56 -19.69 8.75
CA LEU A 103 8.21 -20.48 9.80
C LEU A 103 7.59 -20.23 11.18
N LEU A 104 7.21 -18.99 11.49
CA LEU A 104 6.54 -18.64 12.75
C LEU A 104 5.13 -19.23 12.86
N THR A 105 4.38 -19.29 11.74
CA THR A 105 2.98 -19.76 11.74
C THR A 105 2.86 -21.28 11.58
N ASN A 106 3.88 -21.97 11.03
CA ASN A 106 3.87 -23.41 10.76
C ASN A 106 4.99 -24.15 11.49
N GLN A 107 5.17 -23.87 12.78
CA GLN A 107 6.28 -24.36 13.61
C GLN A 107 6.48 -25.89 13.59
N HIS A 108 5.40 -26.68 13.42
CA HIS A 108 5.43 -28.14 13.49
C HIS A 108 5.37 -28.83 12.12
N HIS A 109 5.09 -28.10 11.02
CA HIS A 109 4.83 -28.68 9.69
C HIS A 109 5.46 -27.85 8.57
N TRP A 110 6.64 -27.26 8.80
CA TRP A 110 7.29 -26.51 7.76
C TRP A 110 7.87 -27.42 6.67
N SER A 111 7.73 -27.01 5.40
CA SER A 111 8.38 -27.63 4.24
C SER A 111 8.62 -26.60 3.16
N VAL A 112 9.63 -26.85 2.31
CA VAL A 112 9.93 -25.97 1.17
C VAL A 112 8.76 -25.93 0.19
N THR A 113 8.17 -27.10 -0.09
CA THR A 113 7.01 -27.22 -0.97
C THR A 113 5.79 -26.50 -0.41
N GLY A 114 5.54 -26.59 0.91
CA GLY A 114 4.46 -25.86 1.59
C GLY A 114 4.66 -24.34 1.54
N PHE A 115 5.88 -23.86 1.77
CA PHE A 115 6.21 -22.45 1.61
C PHE A 115 5.99 -21.97 0.16
N LEU A 116 6.50 -22.69 -0.83
CA LEU A 116 6.35 -22.33 -2.24
C LEU A 116 4.89 -22.35 -2.66
N ALA A 117 4.11 -23.33 -2.21
CA ALA A 117 2.68 -23.41 -2.49
C ALA A 117 1.92 -22.18 -1.95
N LEU A 118 2.20 -21.75 -0.72
CA LEU A 118 1.58 -20.54 -0.16
C LEU A 118 2.13 -19.26 -0.78
N PHE A 119 3.46 -19.17 -0.98
CA PHE A 119 4.09 -17.97 -1.53
C PHE A 119 3.71 -17.70 -2.98
N LEU A 120 3.56 -18.73 -3.82
CA LEU A 120 3.17 -18.59 -5.22
C LEU A 120 1.66 -18.48 -5.41
N ASN A 121 0.87 -18.85 -4.39
CA ASN A 121 -0.58 -18.75 -4.45
C ASN A 121 -1.05 -17.40 -3.89
N TYR A 122 -1.69 -16.58 -4.72
CA TYR A 122 -2.27 -15.31 -4.29
C TYR A 122 -3.36 -15.54 -3.23
N PRO A 123 -3.39 -14.79 -2.13
CA PRO A 123 -2.66 -13.55 -1.80
C PRO A 123 -1.30 -13.71 -1.09
N GLY A 124 -0.74 -14.92 -1.00
CA GLY A 124 0.53 -15.20 -0.37
C GLY A 124 0.41 -15.79 1.03
N VAL A 125 1.53 -15.82 1.77
CA VAL A 125 1.63 -16.44 3.10
C VAL A 125 0.66 -15.79 4.11
N GLN A 126 0.44 -14.49 4.00
CA GLN A 126 -0.61 -13.78 4.75
C GLN A 126 -1.45 -12.92 3.81
N LYS A 127 -2.75 -12.78 4.12
CA LYS A 127 -3.73 -12.10 3.25
C LYS A 127 -3.34 -10.67 2.85
N HIS A 128 -2.66 -9.92 3.73
CA HIS A 128 -2.24 -8.54 3.41
C HIS A 128 -1.13 -8.47 2.37
N MET A 129 -0.39 -9.55 2.14
CA MET A 129 0.75 -9.60 1.21
C MET A 129 0.35 -9.47 -0.26
N TRP A 130 -0.95 -9.54 -0.59
CA TRP A 130 -1.47 -9.30 -1.95
C TRP A 130 -0.94 -7.98 -2.57
N PHE A 131 -0.77 -6.94 -1.75
CA PHE A 131 -0.25 -5.64 -2.20
C PHE A 131 1.15 -5.77 -2.79
N MET A 132 1.98 -6.66 -2.26
CA MET A 132 3.34 -6.88 -2.75
C MET A 132 3.37 -7.43 -4.17
N TYR A 133 2.49 -8.37 -4.49
CA TYR A 133 2.40 -8.92 -5.85
C TYR A 133 2.00 -7.83 -6.84
N VAL A 134 0.99 -7.04 -6.51
CA VAL A 134 0.50 -5.95 -7.37
C VAL A 134 1.56 -4.85 -7.54
N ILE A 135 2.17 -4.39 -6.46
CA ILE A 135 3.14 -3.29 -6.53
C ILE A 135 4.44 -3.70 -7.25
N ILE A 136 4.95 -4.92 -7.01
CA ILE A 136 6.12 -5.45 -7.72
C ILE A 136 5.83 -5.53 -9.22
N MET A 137 4.67 -6.06 -9.61
CA MET A 137 4.27 -6.14 -11.00
C MET A 137 4.20 -4.75 -11.65
N ILE A 138 3.58 -3.76 -10.98
CA ILE A 138 3.56 -2.37 -11.46
C ILE A 138 4.99 -1.83 -11.60
N TYR A 139 5.88 -2.09 -10.65
CA TYR A 139 7.28 -1.64 -10.72
C TYR A 139 8.01 -2.18 -11.96
N PHE A 140 7.78 -3.42 -12.38
CA PHE A 140 8.38 -3.95 -13.61
C PHE A 140 7.98 -3.14 -14.84
N PHE A 141 6.78 -2.58 -14.85
CA PHE A 141 6.27 -1.77 -15.97
C PHE A 141 6.54 -0.26 -15.83
N ILE A 142 7.02 0.23 -14.69
CA ILE A 142 7.27 1.66 -14.45
C ILE A 142 8.09 2.34 -15.56
N PRO A 143 9.19 1.78 -16.09
CA PRO A 143 9.96 2.44 -17.15
C PRO A 143 9.14 2.67 -18.43
N PHE A 144 8.34 1.67 -18.82
CA PHE A 144 7.48 1.74 -20.01
C PHE A 144 6.30 2.69 -19.79
N LEU A 145 5.61 2.52 -18.65
CA LEU A 145 4.50 3.38 -18.27
C LEU A 145 4.94 4.84 -18.14
N GLY A 146 6.10 5.09 -17.51
CA GLY A 146 6.66 6.44 -17.37
C GLY A 146 6.97 7.09 -18.72
N ARG A 147 7.48 6.33 -19.67
CA ARG A 147 7.73 6.84 -21.03
C ARG A 147 6.42 7.14 -21.77
N PHE A 148 5.47 6.24 -21.69
CA PHE A 148 4.14 6.42 -22.29
C PHE A 148 3.43 7.67 -21.75
N VAL A 149 3.31 7.83 -20.44
CA VAL A 149 2.58 8.97 -19.85
C VAL A 149 3.30 10.31 -20.03
N GLN A 150 4.58 10.30 -20.35
CA GLN A 150 5.32 11.54 -20.63
C GLN A 150 5.13 12.06 -22.06
N SER A 151 4.71 11.20 -23.00
CA SER A 151 4.30 11.65 -24.34
C SER A 151 2.89 12.27 -24.32
N LEU A 152 2.10 12.03 -23.27
CA LEU A 152 0.73 12.52 -23.16
C LEU A 152 0.69 13.99 -22.72
N SER A 153 -0.18 14.76 -23.36
CA SER A 153 -0.60 16.08 -22.91
C SER A 153 -1.37 15.98 -21.58
N ARG A 154 -1.59 17.11 -20.92
CA ARG A 154 -2.42 17.16 -19.70
C ARG A 154 -3.83 16.64 -19.93
N HIS A 155 -4.42 16.95 -21.08
CA HIS A 155 -5.78 16.55 -21.43
C HIS A 155 -5.86 15.04 -21.66
N GLU A 156 -4.96 14.48 -22.45
CA GLU A 156 -4.89 13.05 -22.74
C GLU A 156 -4.64 12.23 -21.47
N LEU A 157 -3.71 12.64 -20.60
CA LEU A 157 -3.50 11.96 -19.33
C LEU A 157 -4.74 11.99 -18.44
N LYS A 158 -5.46 13.13 -18.40
CA LYS A 158 -6.73 13.22 -17.65
C LYS A 158 -7.79 12.29 -18.24
N LEU A 159 -7.93 12.28 -19.58
CA LEU A 159 -8.88 11.40 -20.26
C LEU A 159 -8.57 9.92 -19.98
N LEU A 160 -7.30 9.52 -20.09
CA LEU A 160 -6.86 8.17 -19.77
C LEU A 160 -7.24 7.76 -18.33
N ILE A 161 -6.95 8.63 -17.35
CA ILE A 161 -7.31 8.41 -15.94
C ILE A 161 -8.84 8.25 -15.80
N CYS A 162 -9.63 9.10 -16.44
CA CYS A 162 -11.09 9.02 -16.39
C CYS A 162 -11.62 7.72 -17.03
N LEU A 163 -11.10 7.33 -18.18
CA LEU A 163 -11.49 6.09 -18.85
C LEU A 163 -11.17 4.86 -17.99
N ILE A 164 -9.94 4.79 -17.47
CA ILE A 164 -9.57 3.69 -16.57
C ILE A 164 -10.47 3.70 -15.32
N PHE A 165 -10.77 4.86 -14.74
CA PHE A 165 -11.63 4.96 -13.57
C PHE A 165 -13.04 4.44 -13.86
N ILE A 166 -13.63 4.78 -15.00
CA ILE A 166 -14.95 4.29 -15.42
C ILE A 166 -14.92 2.76 -15.58
N PHE A 167 -13.99 2.24 -16.38
CA PHE A 167 -13.97 0.82 -16.72
C PHE A 167 -13.43 -0.11 -15.63
N SER A 168 -12.47 0.33 -14.83
CA SER A 168 -11.86 -0.54 -13.81
C SER A 168 -12.32 -0.28 -12.38
N ASN A 169 -12.92 0.87 -12.07
CA ASN A 169 -13.43 1.19 -10.76
C ASN A 169 -14.96 1.15 -10.75
N ILE A 170 -15.63 2.05 -11.50
CA ILE A 170 -17.10 2.15 -11.49
C ILE A 170 -17.74 0.87 -12.04
N LEU A 171 -17.35 0.44 -13.22
CA LEU A 171 -17.97 -0.72 -13.87
C LEU A 171 -17.72 -2.01 -13.09
N SER A 172 -16.51 -2.19 -12.55
CA SER A 172 -16.20 -3.35 -11.68
C SER A 172 -17.05 -3.35 -10.41
N GLU A 173 -17.30 -2.19 -9.81
CA GLU A 173 -18.14 -2.08 -8.60
C GLU A 173 -19.60 -2.37 -8.91
N LEU A 174 -20.13 -1.87 -10.04
CA LEU A 174 -21.46 -2.19 -10.52
C LEU A 174 -21.64 -3.69 -10.81
N PHE A 175 -20.62 -4.37 -11.35
CA PHE A 175 -20.66 -5.82 -11.57
C PHE A 175 -20.65 -6.61 -10.25
N ILE A 176 -19.88 -6.20 -9.24
CA ILE A 176 -19.90 -6.81 -7.92
C ILE A 176 -21.29 -6.71 -7.31
N LEU A 177 -21.90 -5.54 -7.37
CA LEU A 177 -23.25 -5.31 -6.88
C LEU A 177 -24.30 -6.12 -7.66
N SER A 178 -24.24 -6.12 -9.00
CA SER A 178 -25.19 -6.85 -9.85
C SER A 178 -25.10 -8.36 -9.66
N LYS A 179 -23.90 -8.92 -9.56
CA LYS A 179 -23.67 -10.34 -9.28
C LYS A 179 -24.33 -10.79 -7.99
N HIS A 180 -24.25 -9.92 -6.97
CA HIS A 180 -24.85 -10.21 -5.67
C HIS A 180 -26.39 -10.24 -5.72
N TYR A 181 -27.00 -9.28 -6.42
CA TYR A 181 -28.46 -9.12 -6.45
C TYR A 181 -29.16 -9.95 -7.53
N HIS A 182 -28.53 -10.23 -8.68
CA HIS A 182 -29.20 -10.79 -9.86
C HIS A 182 -28.56 -12.06 -10.45
N LYS A 183 -27.54 -12.64 -9.83
CA LYS A 183 -26.80 -13.81 -10.38
C LYS A 183 -26.39 -13.65 -11.84
N MET A 184 -26.14 -12.43 -12.31
CA MET A 184 -25.78 -12.18 -13.70
C MET A 184 -24.39 -12.69 -14.07
N VAL A 185 -24.27 -13.24 -15.27
CA VAL A 185 -23.17 -14.07 -15.81
C VAL A 185 -21.96 -13.25 -16.29
N PHE A 186 -21.75 -12.00 -15.87
CA PHE A 186 -20.57 -11.21 -16.26
C PHE A 186 -19.38 -11.45 -15.33
N ASN A 187 -19.02 -12.72 -15.14
CA ASN A 187 -17.97 -13.11 -14.20
C ASN A 187 -16.54 -12.71 -14.62
N GLU A 188 -16.30 -12.34 -15.88
CA GLU A 188 -14.94 -12.29 -16.44
C GLU A 188 -14.56 -10.95 -17.11
N VAL A 189 -15.44 -9.96 -17.15
CA VAL A 189 -15.14 -8.67 -17.79
C VAL A 189 -14.54 -7.66 -16.80
N ALA A 190 -14.32 -8.01 -15.54
CA ALA A 190 -13.60 -7.16 -14.62
C ALA A 190 -12.17 -6.99 -15.12
N LEU A 191 -11.85 -5.80 -15.63
CA LEU A 191 -10.48 -5.44 -15.94
C LEU A 191 -9.59 -5.78 -14.75
N PRO A 192 -8.43 -6.43 -14.98
CA PRO A 192 -7.61 -6.96 -13.91
C PRO A 192 -7.35 -5.94 -12.80
N TYR A 193 -7.35 -6.37 -11.56
CA TYR A 193 -7.00 -5.59 -10.36
C TYR A 193 -5.84 -4.63 -10.58
N ILE A 194 -4.86 -5.05 -11.36
CA ILE A 194 -3.65 -4.30 -11.64
C ILE A 194 -3.93 -2.99 -12.38
N ILE A 195 -4.96 -2.94 -13.24
CA ILE A 195 -5.31 -1.73 -14.00
C ILE A 195 -5.93 -0.68 -13.07
N ALA A 196 -6.79 -1.09 -12.13
CA ALA A 196 -7.37 -0.17 -11.16
C ALA A 196 -6.31 0.44 -10.23
N TYR A 197 -5.32 -0.35 -9.79
CA TYR A 197 -4.20 0.19 -9.01
C TYR A 197 -3.22 1.00 -9.85
N THR A 198 -3.06 0.68 -11.13
CA THR A 198 -2.31 1.51 -12.08
C THR A 198 -2.96 2.88 -12.25
N ASN A 199 -4.30 2.98 -12.21
CA ASN A 199 -4.99 4.26 -12.21
C ASN A 199 -4.59 5.14 -11.02
N LEU A 200 -4.46 4.57 -9.82
CA LEU A 200 -3.97 5.31 -8.65
C LEU A 200 -2.53 5.83 -8.85
N VAL A 201 -1.68 5.03 -9.50
CA VAL A 201 -0.32 5.45 -9.87
C VAL A 201 -0.37 6.65 -10.82
N LEU A 202 -1.26 6.62 -11.83
CA LEU A 202 -1.46 7.74 -12.77
C LEU A 202 -2.05 8.98 -12.08
N LEU A 203 -3.01 8.81 -11.17
CA LEU A 203 -3.56 9.89 -10.34
C LEU A 203 -2.47 10.57 -9.51
N GLY A 204 -1.60 9.78 -8.87
CA GLY A 204 -0.47 10.30 -8.11
C GLY A 204 0.50 11.12 -8.98
N LEU A 205 0.81 10.64 -10.17
CA LEU A 205 1.59 11.41 -11.16
C LEU A 205 0.86 12.70 -11.53
N TYR A 206 -0.44 12.65 -11.86
CA TYR A 206 -1.22 13.81 -12.26
C TYR A 206 -1.24 14.87 -11.16
N PHE A 207 -1.51 14.47 -9.92
CA PHE A 207 -1.49 15.39 -8.79
C PHE A 207 -0.10 15.94 -8.46
N MET A 208 0.97 15.20 -8.76
CA MET A 208 2.33 15.69 -8.62
C MET A 208 2.72 16.68 -9.71
N LYS A 209 2.40 16.34 -10.97
CA LYS A 209 2.85 17.09 -12.15
C LYS A 209 2.08 18.39 -12.35
N TYR A 210 0.79 18.41 -12.03
CA TYR A 210 -0.08 19.54 -12.31
C TYR A 210 -0.60 20.23 -11.04
N ASN A 211 -0.69 21.55 -11.12
CA ASN A 211 -1.32 22.33 -10.06
C ASN A 211 -2.85 22.21 -10.17
N ILE A 212 -3.52 21.95 -9.05
CA ILE A 212 -4.97 21.82 -8.96
C ILE A 212 -5.55 23.13 -8.43
N SER A 213 -6.43 23.77 -9.20
CA SER A 213 -7.03 25.03 -8.81
C SER A 213 -7.84 24.92 -7.50
N PRO A 214 -8.00 26.02 -6.74
CA PRO A 214 -8.71 26.00 -5.46
C PRO A 214 -10.13 25.42 -5.56
N GLY A 215 -10.90 25.78 -6.60
CA GLY A 215 -12.26 25.24 -6.82
C GLY A 215 -12.25 23.73 -7.02
N LYS A 216 -11.32 23.20 -7.84
CA LYS A 216 -11.21 21.74 -8.04
C LYS A 216 -10.75 21.02 -6.76
N ARG A 217 -9.89 21.66 -5.95
CA ARG A 217 -9.51 21.08 -4.64
C ARG A 217 -10.69 20.98 -3.69
N ARG A 218 -11.53 22.05 -3.63
CA ARG A 218 -12.77 22.03 -2.81
C ARG A 218 -13.69 20.89 -3.25
N LEU A 219 -13.89 20.72 -4.56
CA LEU A 219 -14.70 19.61 -5.10
C LEU A 219 -14.12 18.24 -4.68
N ILE A 220 -12.82 18.04 -4.81
CA ILE A 220 -12.18 16.76 -4.42
C ILE A 220 -12.31 16.53 -2.90
N TYR A 221 -12.18 17.57 -2.08
CA TYR A 221 -12.38 17.45 -0.64
C TYR A 221 -13.83 17.11 -0.30
N MET A 222 -14.80 17.76 -0.95
CA MET A 222 -16.24 17.44 -0.78
C MET A 222 -16.52 15.98 -1.15
N LEU A 223 -16.04 15.51 -2.30
CA LEU A 223 -16.21 14.11 -2.71
C LEU A 223 -15.56 13.15 -1.71
N GLY A 224 -14.38 13.49 -1.18
CA GLY A 224 -13.71 12.71 -0.14
C GLY A 224 -14.51 12.64 1.16
N ILE A 225 -15.06 13.76 1.63
CA ILE A 225 -15.90 13.84 2.85
C ILE A 225 -17.20 13.05 2.65
N ILE A 226 -17.88 13.25 1.52
CA ILE A 226 -19.10 12.49 1.19
C ILE A 226 -18.80 10.99 1.19
N SER A 227 -17.68 10.59 0.59
CA SER A 227 -17.25 9.19 0.56
C SER A 227 -16.93 8.62 1.95
N LEU A 228 -16.35 9.43 2.85
CA LEU A 228 -16.10 9.03 4.25
C LEU A 228 -17.42 8.77 5.02
N ILE A 229 -18.48 9.52 4.69
CA ILE A 229 -19.79 9.35 5.30
C ILE A 229 -20.53 8.16 4.67
N LEU A 230 -20.52 8.07 3.34
CA LEU A 230 -21.27 7.02 2.63
C LEU A 230 -20.71 5.63 2.84
N LEU A 231 -19.39 5.50 2.93
CA LEU A 231 -18.73 4.19 2.98
C LEU A 231 -19.19 3.32 4.17
N PRO A 232 -19.19 3.81 5.44
CA PRO A 232 -19.68 3.04 6.57
C PRO A 232 -21.20 2.81 6.51
N ILE A 233 -21.97 3.73 5.96
CA ILE A 233 -23.42 3.58 5.78
C ILE A 233 -23.70 2.42 4.82
N ILE A 234 -23.05 2.39 3.66
CA ILE A 234 -23.21 1.32 2.68
C ILE A 234 -22.78 -0.02 3.29
N GLN A 235 -21.68 -0.05 4.05
CA GLN A 235 -21.26 -1.27 4.76
C GLN A 235 -22.33 -1.74 5.76
N ALA A 236 -22.93 -0.85 6.53
CA ALA A 236 -23.95 -1.19 7.51
C ALA A 236 -25.25 -1.69 6.86
N LEU A 237 -25.59 -1.15 5.68
CA LEU A 237 -26.79 -1.56 4.92
C LEU A 237 -26.56 -2.87 4.12
N THR A 238 -25.31 -3.28 3.93
CA THR A 238 -24.97 -4.47 3.16
C THR A 238 -24.98 -5.71 4.05
N ASN A 239 -25.98 -6.56 3.91
CA ASN A 239 -26.10 -7.81 4.69
C ASN A 239 -25.15 -8.93 4.23
N ASN A 240 -24.24 -8.63 3.31
CA ASN A 240 -23.25 -9.57 2.76
C ASN A 240 -21.82 -9.14 3.05
N VAL A 241 -21.10 -10.00 3.78
CA VAL A 241 -19.71 -9.78 4.21
C VAL A 241 -18.78 -9.56 3.03
N ASP A 242 -18.92 -10.33 1.97
CA ASP A 242 -17.98 -10.32 0.86
C ASP A 242 -18.19 -9.06 0.00
N VAL A 243 -19.45 -8.65 -0.23
CA VAL A 243 -19.77 -7.37 -0.87
C VAL A 243 -19.25 -6.20 -0.01
N ALA A 244 -19.49 -6.23 1.29
CA ALA A 244 -19.00 -5.19 2.20
C ALA A 244 -17.46 -5.07 2.17
N LYS A 245 -16.75 -6.21 2.09
CA LYS A 245 -15.28 -6.25 1.95
C LYS A 245 -14.82 -5.70 0.60
N ASP A 246 -15.51 -6.03 -0.47
CA ASP A 246 -15.15 -5.57 -1.82
C ASP A 246 -15.32 -4.06 -1.99
N LEU A 247 -16.38 -3.47 -1.43
CA LEU A 247 -16.67 -2.03 -1.47
C LEU A 247 -15.64 -1.16 -0.76
N ILE A 248 -14.86 -1.71 0.17
CA ILE A 248 -13.83 -0.99 0.92
C ILE A 248 -12.41 -1.19 0.37
N THR A 249 -12.26 -1.92 -0.71
CA THR A 249 -10.94 -2.13 -1.32
C THR A 249 -10.38 -0.81 -1.87
N GLY A 250 -9.05 -0.69 -1.93
CA GLY A 250 -8.41 0.53 -2.45
C GLY A 250 -8.72 0.84 -3.92
N ARG A 251 -9.36 -0.09 -4.65
CA ARG A 251 -9.84 0.06 -6.04
C ARG A 251 -11.28 0.57 -6.14
N SER A 252 -12.06 0.52 -5.07
CA SER A 252 -13.46 0.95 -5.06
C SER A 252 -13.60 2.46 -5.18
N VAL A 253 -14.71 2.92 -5.69
CA VAL A 253 -14.95 4.34 -6.04
C VAL A 253 -14.78 5.26 -4.83
N LEU A 254 -15.42 4.92 -3.71
CA LEU A 254 -15.37 5.76 -2.51
C LEU A 254 -13.93 5.85 -1.89
N PRO A 255 -13.19 4.76 -1.70
CA PRO A 255 -11.78 4.82 -1.29
C PRO A 255 -10.88 5.63 -2.22
N VAL A 256 -11.12 5.62 -3.54
CA VAL A 256 -10.37 6.47 -4.49
C VAL A 256 -10.61 7.95 -4.25
N PHE A 257 -11.85 8.38 -3.98
CA PHE A 257 -12.13 9.77 -3.62
C PHE A 257 -11.54 10.17 -2.26
N ILE A 258 -11.66 9.32 -1.24
CA ILE A 258 -11.04 9.53 0.08
C ILE A 258 -9.53 9.73 -0.08
N SER A 259 -8.89 8.86 -0.87
CA SER A 259 -7.44 8.89 -1.08
C SER A 259 -6.98 10.09 -1.90
N SER A 260 -7.75 10.48 -2.91
CA SER A 260 -7.48 11.67 -3.71
C SER A 260 -7.55 12.94 -2.85
N ALA A 261 -8.56 13.04 -1.98
CA ALA A 261 -8.72 14.15 -1.04
C ALA A 261 -7.55 14.19 -0.04
N GLY A 262 -7.23 13.07 0.59
CA GLY A 262 -6.13 12.98 1.54
C GLY A 262 -4.76 13.28 0.92
N PHE A 263 -4.47 12.75 -0.28
CA PHE A 263 -3.23 13.02 -0.99
C PHE A 263 -3.06 14.51 -1.31
N ILE A 264 -4.11 15.15 -1.85
CA ILE A 264 -4.10 16.58 -2.18
C ILE A 264 -4.01 17.42 -0.90
N PHE A 265 -4.74 17.05 0.16
CA PHE A 265 -4.69 17.73 1.44
C PHE A 265 -3.25 17.76 1.97
N ILE A 266 -2.60 16.60 2.08
CA ILE A 266 -1.24 16.51 2.59
C ILE A 266 -0.26 17.25 1.67
N LYS A 267 -0.37 17.11 0.35
CA LYS A 267 0.47 17.84 -0.60
C LYS A 267 0.40 19.35 -0.39
N TYR A 268 -0.80 19.93 -0.32
CA TYR A 268 -0.94 21.40 -0.30
C TYR A 268 -0.71 22.01 1.08
N HIS A 269 -1.00 21.30 2.17
CA HIS A 269 -0.83 21.83 3.52
C HIS A 269 0.57 21.56 4.08
N PHE A 270 1.17 20.41 3.76
CA PHE A 270 2.46 20.03 4.31
C PHE A 270 3.66 20.32 3.39
N SER A 271 3.45 20.74 2.14
CA SER A 271 4.56 21.06 1.24
C SER A 271 5.40 22.27 1.68
N LYS A 272 4.82 23.18 2.46
CA LYS A 272 5.46 24.39 2.98
C LYS A 272 5.80 24.32 4.46
N VAL A 273 5.43 23.25 5.14
CA VAL A 273 5.68 23.10 6.58
C VAL A 273 7.16 22.90 6.81
N LYS A 274 7.72 23.72 7.70
CA LYS A 274 9.07 23.57 8.20
C LYS A 274 9.01 22.91 9.57
N LEU A 275 9.54 21.71 9.68
CA LEU A 275 9.67 20.98 10.93
C LEU A 275 11.09 21.13 11.48
N SER A 276 11.27 20.91 12.78
CA SER A 276 12.60 20.88 13.39
C SER A 276 13.46 19.78 12.74
N SER A 277 14.78 19.93 12.78
CA SER A 277 15.72 18.97 12.21
C SER A 277 15.55 17.57 12.82
N CYS A 278 15.27 17.48 14.13
CA CYS A 278 15.03 16.21 14.81
C CYS A 278 13.78 15.50 14.28
N VAL A 279 12.64 16.20 14.23
CA VAL A 279 11.37 15.65 13.72
C VAL A 279 11.48 15.24 12.25
N THR A 280 12.15 16.06 11.44
CA THR A 280 12.40 15.74 10.02
C THR A 280 13.21 14.46 9.88
N LYS A 281 14.26 14.25 10.68
CA LYS A 281 15.07 13.01 10.66
C LYS A 281 14.25 11.80 11.06
N VAL A 282 13.41 11.91 12.09
CA VAL A 282 12.55 10.80 12.53
C VAL A 282 11.55 10.42 11.45
N ILE A 283 10.79 11.39 10.90
CA ILE A 283 9.81 11.14 9.83
C ILE A 283 10.49 10.53 8.61
N THR A 284 11.63 11.07 8.23
CA THR A 284 12.42 10.55 7.11
C THR A 284 12.83 9.10 7.33
N ARG A 285 13.29 8.77 8.55
CA ARG A 285 13.71 7.41 8.89
C ARG A 285 12.53 6.44 8.92
N LEU A 286 11.41 6.82 9.54
CA LEU A 286 10.17 6.02 9.53
C LEU A 286 9.67 5.79 8.10
N SER A 287 9.71 6.82 7.25
CA SER A 287 9.36 6.69 5.83
C SER A 287 10.27 5.70 5.07
N GLU A 288 11.57 5.66 5.37
CA GLU A 288 12.52 4.73 4.75
C GLU A 288 12.25 3.28 5.10
N ILE A 289 11.89 3.00 6.35
CA ILE A 289 11.63 1.65 6.83
C ILE A 289 10.17 1.20 6.70
N SER A 290 9.26 2.09 6.27
CA SER A 290 7.82 1.85 6.19
C SER A 290 7.45 0.58 5.41
N PHE A 291 8.24 0.24 4.40
CA PHE A 291 8.08 -0.98 3.63
C PHE A 291 8.29 -2.25 4.48
N TYR A 292 9.33 -2.28 5.29
CA TYR A 292 9.60 -3.42 6.18
C TYR A 292 8.60 -3.46 7.33
N THR A 293 8.20 -2.30 7.86
CA THR A 293 7.10 -2.17 8.84
C THR A 293 5.82 -2.79 8.29
N TYR A 294 5.50 -2.51 7.02
CA TYR A 294 4.36 -3.10 6.33
C TYR A 294 4.46 -4.64 6.24
N LEU A 295 5.63 -5.21 5.99
CA LEU A 295 5.78 -6.67 5.82
C LEU A 295 5.51 -7.47 7.09
N ILE A 296 5.77 -6.91 8.28
CA ILE A 296 5.70 -7.65 9.56
C ILE A 296 4.47 -7.29 10.43
N HIS A 297 3.80 -6.16 10.17
CA HIS A 297 2.82 -5.61 11.10
C HIS A 297 1.64 -6.56 11.43
N VAL A 298 1.16 -7.35 10.48
CA VAL A 298 0.04 -8.27 10.72
C VAL A 298 0.45 -9.37 11.70
N THR A 299 1.67 -9.91 11.56
CA THR A 299 2.20 -10.89 12.53
C THR A 299 2.26 -10.30 13.94
N ILE A 300 2.65 -9.02 14.08
CA ILE A 300 2.66 -8.35 15.38
C ILE A 300 1.25 -8.08 15.89
N ILE A 301 0.29 -7.77 14.99
CA ILE A 301 -1.14 -7.67 15.35
C ILE A 301 -1.62 -9.00 15.93
N ASP A 302 -1.36 -10.11 15.24
CA ASP A 302 -1.81 -11.43 15.65
C ASP A 302 -1.24 -11.84 17.03
N ILE A 303 0.07 -11.59 17.25
CA ILE A 303 0.73 -11.86 18.54
C ILE A 303 0.10 -11.01 19.65
N PHE A 304 -0.08 -9.71 19.44
CA PHE A 304 -0.61 -8.83 20.47
C PHE A 304 -2.10 -9.07 20.73
N TYR A 305 -2.87 -9.37 19.67
CA TYR A 305 -4.28 -9.75 19.78
C TYR A 305 -4.44 -11.03 20.63
N THR A 306 -3.64 -12.06 20.35
CA THR A 306 -3.63 -13.31 21.13
C THR A 306 -3.24 -13.05 22.58
N TYR A 307 -2.26 -12.19 22.84
CA TYR A 307 -1.91 -11.78 24.19
C TYR A 307 -3.09 -11.14 24.93
N LEU A 308 -3.79 -10.20 24.31
CA LEU A 308 -4.95 -9.52 24.91
C LEU A 308 -6.12 -10.50 25.18
N LEU A 309 -6.37 -11.46 24.26
CA LEU A 309 -7.38 -12.51 24.47
C LEU A 309 -7.05 -13.37 25.67
N ASN A 310 -5.82 -13.86 25.78
CA ASN A 310 -5.39 -14.75 26.87
C ASN A 310 -5.42 -14.07 28.25
N HIS A 311 -5.41 -12.72 28.27
CA HIS A 311 -5.53 -11.94 29.50
C HIS A 311 -6.93 -11.35 29.72
N ASN A 312 -7.95 -11.84 29.01
CA ASN A 312 -9.34 -11.39 29.12
C ASN A 312 -9.53 -9.88 28.96
N ARG A 313 -8.76 -9.25 28.05
CA ARG A 313 -8.80 -7.81 27.77
C ARG A 313 -9.72 -7.43 26.62
N LEU A 314 -10.38 -8.38 25.96
CA LEU A 314 -11.19 -8.17 24.75
C LEU A 314 -12.57 -8.83 24.87
N ASN A 315 -13.14 -8.90 26.08
CA ASN A 315 -14.37 -9.60 26.36
C ASN A 315 -15.62 -8.93 25.76
N THR A 316 -15.59 -7.61 25.69
CA THR A 316 -16.68 -6.80 25.15
C THR A 316 -16.23 -5.95 23.96
N TRP A 317 -17.18 -5.48 23.14
CA TRP A 317 -16.85 -4.56 22.06
C TRP A 317 -16.30 -3.20 22.56
N THR A 318 -16.68 -2.78 23.77
CA THR A 318 -16.13 -1.57 24.41
C THR A 318 -14.68 -1.78 24.83
N ASP A 319 -14.31 -2.96 25.34
CA ASP A 319 -12.91 -3.28 25.62
C ASP A 319 -12.09 -3.25 24.35
N GLN A 320 -12.58 -3.85 23.26
CA GLN A 320 -11.93 -3.85 21.96
C GLN A 320 -11.75 -2.43 21.44
N LEU A 321 -12.75 -1.54 21.59
CA LEU A 321 -12.67 -0.14 21.20
C LEU A 321 -11.60 0.62 22.01
N ILE A 322 -11.53 0.39 23.33
CA ILE A 322 -10.56 1.01 24.22
C ILE A 322 -9.14 0.53 23.91
N TRP A 323 -8.95 -0.77 23.62
CA TRP A 323 -7.64 -1.33 23.32
C TRP A 323 -7.15 -1.06 21.89
N THR A 324 -8.03 -0.70 20.95
CA THR A 324 -7.68 -0.42 19.54
C THR A 324 -6.56 0.62 19.39
N PRO A 325 -6.62 1.82 20.00
CA PRO A 325 -5.55 2.82 19.86
C PRO A 325 -4.21 2.31 20.42
N THR A 326 -4.25 1.66 21.59
CA THR A 326 -3.05 1.08 22.21
C THR A 326 -2.42 0.02 21.31
N GLN A 327 -3.23 -0.87 20.76
CA GLN A 327 -2.77 -1.90 19.84
C GLN A 327 -2.13 -1.29 18.60
N ILE A 328 -2.74 -0.28 17.98
CA ILE A 328 -2.17 0.42 16.81
C ILE A 328 -0.80 1.01 17.15
N VAL A 329 -0.69 1.71 18.28
CA VAL A 329 0.57 2.34 18.70
C VAL A 329 1.65 1.30 18.98
N VAL A 330 1.34 0.26 19.75
CA VAL A 330 2.29 -0.81 20.09
C VAL A 330 2.75 -1.53 18.83
N VAL A 331 1.82 -1.93 17.97
CA VAL A 331 2.15 -2.59 16.69
C VAL A 331 3.01 -1.71 15.82
N PHE A 332 2.70 -0.41 15.70
CA PHE A 332 3.52 0.52 14.91
C PHE A 332 4.94 0.64 15.45
N ILE A 333 5.09 0.79 16.77
CA ILE A 333 6.41 0.92 17.41
C ILE A 333 7.22 -0.37 17.23
N VAL A 334 6.65 -1.53 17.61
CA VAL A 334 7.35 -2.83 17.55
C VAL A 334 7.72 -3.18 16.11
N SER A 335 6.77 -3.05 15.17
CA SER A 335 7.05 -3.30 13.76
C SER A 335 8.11 -2.36 13.19
N SER A 336 8.13 -1.09 13.62
CA SER A 336 9.14 -0.12 13.19
C SER A 336 10.53 -0.41 13.78
N ILE A 337 10.61 -0.89 15.01
CA ILE A 337 11.89 -1.33 15.61
C ILE A 337 12.44 -2.54 14.84
N ILE A 338 11.63 -3.56 14.59
CA ILE A 338 12.03 -4.74 13.81
C ILE A 338 12.48 -4.32 12.41
N ALA A 339 11.70 -3.45 11.75
CA ALA A 339 12.02 -2.92 10.43
C ALA A 339 13.34 -2.13 10.42
N TYR A 340 13.63 -1.37 11.47
CA TYR A 340 14.88 -0.62 11.62
C TYR A 340 16.08 -1.54 11.76
N LEU A 341 15.99 -2.57 12.61
CA LEU A 341 17.04 -3.55 12.82
C LEU A 341 17.30 -4.35 11.56
N PHE A 342 16.24 -4.79 10.88
CA PHE A 342 16.33 -5.46 9.58
C PHE A 342 17.03 -4.59 8.52
N ASP A 343 16.61 -3.33 8.36
CA ASP A 343 17.19 -2.41 7.38
C ASP A 343 18.70 -2.20 7.63
N LYS A 344 19.09 -2.05 8.89
CA LYS A 344 20.51 -1.91 9.28
C LYS A 344 21.33 -3.15 8.90
N LEU A 345 20.83 -4.34 9.25
CA LEU A 345 21.47 -5.62 8.93
C LEU A 345 21.51 -5.84 7.42
N TYR A 346 20.40 -5.64 6.72
CA TYR A 346 20.27 -5.86 5.29
C TYR A 346 21.22 -4.96 4.48
N ARG A 347 21.31 -3.69 4.83
CA ARG A 347 22.27 -2.74 4.22
C ARG A 347 23.73 -3.14 4.48
N TYR A 348 24.03 -3.63 5.67
CA TYR A 348 25.38 -4.12 5.99
C TYR A 348 25.75 -5.31 5.12
N LEU A 349 24.91 -6.31 5.01
CA LEU A 349 25.13 -7.51 4.21
C LEU A 349 25.25 -7.20 2.70
N THR A 350 24.37 -6.34 2.17
CA THR A 350 24.39 -5.98 0.74
C THR A 350 25.60 -5.12 0.36
N LYS A 351 26.09 -4.23 1.24
CA LYS A 351 27.33 -3.49 1.02
C LYS A 351 28.55 -4.41 1.00
N LYS A 352 28.62 -5.38 1.91
CA LYS A 352 29.72 -6.36 1.98
C LYS A 352 29.76 -7.23 0.71
N SER A 353 28.61 -7.66 0.22
CA SER A 353 28.51 -8.44 -1.04
C SER A 353 28.98 -7.65 -2.26
N SER A 354 28.60 -6.37 -2.39
CA SER A 354 29.05 -5.52 -3.51
C SER A 354 30.56 -5.24 -3.46
N ALA A 355 31.14 -5.08 -2.27
CA ALA A 355 32.57 -4.89 -2.10
C ALA A 355 33.40 -6.18 -2.43
N LEU A 356 32.85 -7.37 -2.15
CA LEU A 356 33.47 -8.64 -2.52
C LEU A 356 33.42 -8.88 -4.04
N ILE A 357 32.33 -8.54 -4.71
CA ILE A 357 32.18 -8.67 -6.18
C ILE A 357 33.15 -7.74 -6.91
N THR A 358 33.35 -6.50 -6.42
CA THR A 358 34.34 -5.58 -7.03
C THR A 358 35.77 -5.98 -6.80
N ARG A 359 36.10 -6.70 -5.73
CA ARG A 359 37.45 -7.23 -5.48
C ARG A 359 37.83 -8.44 -6.39
N HIS A 360 36.84 -9.14 -6.95
CA HIS A 360 37.03 -10.30 -7.81
C HIS A 360 36.94 -9.98 -9.32
N GLN A 361 36.85 -8.71 -9.73
CA GLN A 361 37.10 -8.36 -11.13
C GLN A 361 38.61 -8.24 -11.35
N PRO A 362 39.24 -9.12 -12.16
CA PRO A 362 40.63 -8.96 -12.51
C PRO A 362 40.82 -7.60 -13.18
N ALA A 363 41.83 -6.87 -12.77
CA ALA A 363 42.24 -5.62 -13.39
C ALA A 363 42.28 -5.84 -14.90
N LYS A 364 41.40 -5.21 -15.65
CA LYS A 364 41.51 -5.12 -17.10
C LYS A 364 42.84 -4.40 -17.36
N GLN A 365 43.84 -5.20 -17.81
CA GLN A 365 45.06 -4.69 -18.36
C GLN A 365 44.74 -3.55 -19.34
N LEU A 366 45.15 -2.36 -18.97
CA LEU A 366 45.33 -1.26 -19.90
C LEU A 366 46.54 -1.70 -20.79
N GLY A 367 46.22 -2.44 -21.85
CA GLY A 367 47.14 -2.69 -22.94
C GLY A 367 47.32 -1.38 -23.69
N ASN A 368 48.47 -0.77 -23.52
CA ASN A 368 49.03 0.17 -24.47
C ASN A 368 48.98 -0.47 -25.86
N SER A 369 48.39 0.20 -26.80
CA SER A 369 48.69 0.03 -28.21
C SER A 369 48.92 1.43 -28.75
N SER A 370 50.20 1.62 -29.03
CA SER A 370 50.80 2.63 -29.89
C SER A 370 49.98 2.93 -31.17
#